data_d674843c0ab58d8cfb2b7033fcfa21f8
#
_entry.id   d674843c0ab58d8cfb2b7033fcfa21f8
#
_cell.length_a   1.000
_cell.length_b   1.000
_cell.length_c   1.000
_cell.angle_alpha   90.00
_cell.angle_beta   90.00
_cell.angle_gamma   90.00
#
_symmetry.space_group_name_H-M   'P 1'
#
loop_
_entity.id
_entity.type
_entity.pdbx_description
1 polymer ?
#
loop_
_entity_poly.entity_id
_entity_poly.type
_entity_poly.pdbx_seq_one_letter_code
_entity_poly.pdbx_strand_id
1 'polypeptide(L)'
;MSYLCCGIIPPMTACHRSLFVPAVSLFLFGLAACSQEPAKPAATTPAPADAGPPAPPPRIRVYVTNETSGNLTIINGDTQAVMATAALGKRPRGIQPSPDGKSLYVALSGSPPAGPGVDPKTLPPPDRNADGIGEVDADTYKLKRVIHAGADPEQLAVSADGTRLYVANEDTETLSVVDLASGTVMTSVKVGEEPEGVTIRPDGKVVYVTCEGDGAVFAIDTQTNKMLKRIPVGPRPRSIGFLPDGSRGYVSLENQGAVAVFDAKQQKFLRLITLEGQGNTPKPRPMGIAVAPDGSTVYVTTGSFSHLFFIDPAKSTPTGSFEVGQRPWGIALLPGGKMAYTANGPSNDVSLVDLTTRQVVKKIPVGTRPWGVALVVRQ
;
A
#
# COMPACT_ATOMS: atom_id res chain seq x y z
N MET A 1 -17.11 56.60 -12.87
CA MET A 1 -17.78 56.55 -14.19
C MET A 1 -18.54 55.25 -14.23
N SER A 2 -19.85 55.44 -14.14
CA SER A 2 -20.89 54.42 -14.19
C SER A 2 -21.00 53.76 -15.56
N TYR A 3 -21.43 52.49 -15.61
CA TYR A 3 -22.53 52.06 -16.49
C TYR A 3 -23.10 50.74 -16.00
N LEU A 4 -24.35 50.80 -15.61
CA LEU A 4 -25.35 49.72 -15.52
C LEU A 4 -25.66 49.17 -16.93
N CYS A 5 -26.18 47.95 -17.00
CA CYS A 5 -27.45 47.55 -17.61
C CYS A 5 -27.56 46.03 -17.64
N CYS A 6 -28.61 45.53 -17.01
CA CYS A 6 -29.81 44.88 -17.53
C CYS A 6 -29.51 43.51 -18.18
N GLY A 7 -29.91 42.38 -17.68
CA GLY A 7 -31.28 41.96 -17.34
C GLY A 7 -31.96 41.28 -18.52
N ILE A 8 -32.19 39.97 -18.53
CA ILE A 8 -33.34 39.33 -19.22
C ILE A 8 -33.48 37.88 -18.69
N ILE A 9 -34.58 37.59 -18.06
CA ILE A 9 -35.18 36.27 -17.80
C ILE A 9 -36.13 35.95 -18.96
N PRO A 10 -36.22 34.77 -19.51
CA PRO A 10 -37.41 34.29 -20.19
C PRO A 10 -38.03 33.04 -19.52
N PRO A 11 -39.26 32.69 -19.95
CA PRO A 11 -40.31 32.26 -19.04
C PRO A 11 -40.59 30.76 -19.05
N MET A 12 -41.38 30.36 -18.02
CA MET A 12 -42.06 29.07 -17.87
C MET A 12 -43.11 28.83 -18.97
N THR A 13 -43.17 27.63 -19.52
CA THR A 13 -44.35 27.04 -20.16
C THR A 13 -44.33 25.53 -19.87
N ALA A 14 -45.27 25.08 -19.24
CA ALA A 14 -46.62 24.61 -19.44
C ALA A 14 -46.72 23.08 -19.29
N CYS A 15 -47.48 22.72 -18.31
CA CYS A 15 -48.00 21.41 -17.91
C CYS A 15 -48.85 20.76 -19.03
N HIS A 16 -48.61 19.53 -19.40
CA HIS A 16 -49.58 18.70 -20.10
C HIS A 16 -50.03 17.52 -19.24
N ARG A 17 -51.28 17.61 -18.85
CA ARG A 17 -52.08 16.49 -18.28
C ARG A 17 -52.48 15.56 -19.46
N SER A 18 -52.23 14.28 -19.34
CA SER A 18 -52.84 13.25 -20.19
C SER A 18 -53.83 12.44 -19.36
N LEU A 19 -55.00 12.36 -19.92
CA LEU A 19 -56.20 11.70 -19.40
C LEU A 19 -56.07 10.17 -19.43
N PHE A 20 -56.50 9.56 -18.35
CA PHE A 20 -56.80 8.12 -18.29
C PHE A 20 -58.14 7.79 -18.96
N VAL A 21 -58.19 6.80 -19.83
CA VAL A 21 -59.36 6.14 -20.33
C VAL A 21 -59.32 4.66 -19.90
N PRO A 22 -60.33 4.14 -19.20
CA PRO A 22 -60.39 2.72 -18.86
C PRO A 22 -60.99 1.92 -20.01
N ALA A 23 -60.27 0.93 -20.46
CA ALA A 23 -60.80 -0.08 -21.39
C ALA A 23 -61.48 -1.21 -20.58
N VAL A 24 -62.77 -1.39 -20.82
CA VAL A 24 -63.55 -2.53 -20.34
C VAL A 24 -63.32 -3.74 -21.25
N SER A 25 -62.73 -4.80 -20.74
CA SER A 25 -62.60 -6.08 -21.47
C SER A 25 -63.64 -7.08 -21.04
N LEU A 26 -64.45 -7.46 -22.00
CA LEU A 26 -65.48 -8.45 -21.91
C LEU A 26 -64.89 -9.86 -21.82
N PHE A 27 -65.25 -10.64 -20.80
CA PHE A 27 -64.89 -12.04 -20.67
C PHE A 27 -65.83 -12.93 -21.50
N LEU A 28 -65.27 -13.57 -22.49
CA LEU A 28 -65.93 -14.70 -23.17
C LEU A 28 -65.38 -16.02 -22.59
N PHE A 29 -66.24 -16.80 -21.97
CA PHE A 29 -65.96 -18.15 -21.53
C PHE A 29 -65.93 -19.10 -22.74
N GLY A 30 -64.75 -19.59 -23.10
CA GLY A 30 -64.60 -20.69 -24.04
C GLY A 30 -64.22 -21.99 -23.29
N LEU A 31 -65.12 -22.97 -23.32
CA LEU A 31 -64.84 -24.31 -22.88
C LEU A 31 -63.86 -24.97 -23.85
N ALA A 32 -62.60 -25.20 -23.42
CA ALA A 32 -61.64 -26.01 -24.15
C ALA A 32 -61.42 -27.32 -23.40
N ALA A 33 -61.67 -28.41 -24.06
CA ALA A 33 -61.48 -29.80 -23.59
C ALA A 33 -59.96 -30.06 -23.35
N CYS A 34 -59.63 -30.57 -22.16
CA CYS A 34 -58.30 -31.07 -21.84
C CYS A 34 -58.00 -32.37 -22.60
N SER A 35 -57.09 -32.31 -23.55
CA SER A 35 -56.34 -33.48 -23.99
C SER A 35 -54.99 -33.50 -23.21
N GLN A 36 -54.86 -34.48 -22.32
CA GLN A 36 -53.61 -34.71 -21.60
C GLN A 36 -52.59 -35.35 -22.57
N GLU A 37 -51.56 -34.61 -22.88
CA GLU A 37 -50.33 -35.15 -23.45
C GLU A 37 -49.52 -35.87 -22.37
N PRO A 38 -48.88 -37.03 -22.66
CA PRO A 38 -48.09 -37.77 -21.70
C PRO A 38 -46.83 -36.98 -21.31
N ALA A 39 -46.57 -36.82 -20.01
CA ALA A 39 -45.46 -36.15 -19.44
C ALA A 39 -44.13 -36.75 -19.96
N LYS A 40 -43.32 -35.86 -20.57
CA LYS A 40 -41.93 -36.15 -20.96
C LYS A 40 -41.11 -36.48 -19.70
N PRO A 41 -40.30 -37.53 -19.66
CA PRO A 41 -39.48 -37.85 -18.50
C PRO A 41 -38.56 -36.64 -18.15
N ALA A 42 -38.54 -36.26 -16.90
CA ALA A 42 -37.66 -35.22 -16.40
C ALA A 42 -36.18 -35.60 -16.65
N ALA A 43 -35.47 -34.73 -17.34
CA ALA A 43 -34.02 -34.89 -17.51
C ALA A 43 -33.38 -34.92 -16.14
N THR A 44 -32.75 -36.01 -15.77
CA THR A 44 -31.92 -36.11 -14.58
C THR A 44 -30.74 -35.14 -14.73
N THR A 45 -30.73 -34.10 -13.88
CA THR A 45 -29.56 -33.20 -13.73
C THR A 45 -28.36 -34.08 -13.34
N PRO A 46 -27.22 -34.02 -14.07
CA PRO A 46 -26.04 -34.76 -13.67
C PRO A 46 -25.62 -34.27 -12.26
N ALA A 47 -25.32 -35.24 -11.39
CA ALA A 47 -24.72 -34.91 -10.08
C ALA A 47 -23.48 -34.04 -10.28
N PRO A 48 -23.23 -33.05 -9.42
CA PRO A 48 -22.01 -32.26 -9.52
C PRO A 48 -20.80 -33.20 -9.50
N ALA A 49 -19.93 -33.05 -10.50
CA ALA A 49 -18.70 -33.81 -10.59
C ALA A 49 -17.95 -33.64 -9.27
N ASP A 50 -17.50 -34.78 -8.73
CA ASP A 50 -16.72 -34.86 -7.51
C ASP A 50 -15.59 -33.82 -7.58
N ALA A 51 -15.69 -32.77 -6.77
CA ALA A 51 -14.65 -31.75 -6.68
C ALA A 51 -13.44 -32.46 -6.06
N GLY A 52 -12.44 -32.77 -6.86
CA GLY A 52 -11.18 -33.32 -6.37
C GLY A 52 -10.67 -32.61 -5.13
N PRO A 53 -9.72 -33.19 -4.39
CA PRO A 53 -9.21 -32.57 -3.17
C PRO A 53 -8.80 -31.11 -3.42
N PRO A 54 -9.06 -30.18 -2.46
CA PRO A 54 -8.73 -28.78 -2.64
C PRO A 54 -7.24 -28.65 -2.95
N ALA A 55 -6.92 -27.77 -3.90
CA ALA A 55 -5.53 -27.50 -4.25
C ALA A 55 -4.72 -27.10 -3.00
N PRO A 56 -3.46 -27.56 -2.87
CA PRO A 56 -2.63 -27.19 -1.73
C PRO A 56 -2.50 -25.66 -1.65
N PRO A 57 -2.39 -25.11 -0.44
CA PRO A 57 -2.23 -23.66 -0.27
C PRO A 57 -0.94 -23.19 -0.95
N PRO A 58 -0.93 -21.96 -1.54
CA PRO A 58 0.26 -21.46 -2.22
C PRO A 58 1.44 -21.30 -1.25
N ARG A 59 2.65 -21.60 -1.74
CA ARG A 59 3.88 -21.40 -0.98
C ARG A 59 4.15 -19.92 -0.70
N ILE A 60 3.78 -19.06 -1.63
CA ILE A 60 3.94 -17.61 -1.52
C ILE A 60 2.58 -16.96 -1.62
N ARG A 61 2.25 -16.14 -0.64
CA ARG A 61 1.10 -15.24 -0.71
C ARG A 61 1.59 -13.80 -0.74
N VAL A 62 1.00 -13.03 -1.66
CA VAL A 62 1.28 -11.61 -1.81
C VAL A 62 0.06 -10.85 -1.33
N TYR A 63 0.28 -9.87 -0.48
CA TYR A 63 -0.75 -9.03 0.11
C TYR A 63 -0.54 -7.59 -0.31
N VAL A 64 -1.58 -6.97 -0.85
CA VAL A 64 -1.53 -5.62 -1.39
C VAL A 64 -2.59 -4.76 -0.71
N THR A 65 -2.15 -3.72 -0.02
CA THR A 65 -3.07 -2.72 0.54
C THR A 65 -3.53 -1.76 -0.55
N ASN A 66 -4.83 -1.48 -0.60
CA ASN A 66 -5.43 -0.60 -1.61
C ASN A 66 -6.03 0.62 -0.90
N GLU A 67 -5.31 1.73 -0.94
CA GLU A 67 -5.56 2.93 -0.13
C GLU A 67 -6.97 3.49 -0.31
N THR A 68 -7.44 3.63 -1.56
CA THR A 68 -8.73 4.25 -1.84
C THR A 68 -9.89 3.27 -1.70
N SER A 69 -9.74 2.01 -2.10
CA SER A 69 -10.81 1.02 -1.96
C SER A 69 -10.93 0.42 -0.55
N GLY A 70 -10.00 0.74 0.38
CA GLY A 70 -10.10 0.34 1.78
C GLY A 70 -10.00 -1.17 2.01
N ASN A 71 -9.26 -1.88 1.16
CA ASN A 71 -9.22 -3.34 1.20
C ASN A 71 -7.81 -3.89 0.98
N LEU A 72 -7.67 -5.20 1.17
CA LEU A 72 -6.48 -6.00 0.94
C LEU A 72 -6.76 -6.93 -0.24
N THR A 73 -5.91 -6.91 -1.25
CA THR A 73 -5.91 -7.94 -2.31
C THR A 73 -4.90 -9.01 -1.97
N ILE A 74 -5.31 -10.28 -2.08
CA ILE A 74 -4.47 -11.45 -1.83
C ILE A 74 -4.20 -12.14 -3.16
N ILE A 75 -2.92 -12.33 -3.48
CA ILE A 75 -2.47 -12.95 -4.73
C ILE A 75 -1.71 -14.24 -4.40
N ASN A 76 -2.00 -15.29 -5.15
CA ASN A 76 -1.19 -16.51 -5.17
C ASN A 76 0.14 -16.20 -5.87
N GLY A 77 1.24 -16.20 -5.14
CA GLY A 77 2.56 -15.89 -5.68
C GLY A 77 3.11 -16.93 -6.64
N ASP A 78 2.60 -18.18 -6.59
CA ASP A 78 3.04 -19.25 -7.47
C ASP A 78 2.33 -19.18 -8.84
N THR A 79 1.03 -18.86 -8.86
CA THR A 79 0.21 -18.78 -10.08
C THR A 79 -0.08 -17.36 -10.56
N GLN A 80 0.20 -16.36 -9.76
CA GLN A 80 -0.09 -14.93 -9.97
C GLN A 80 -1.59 -14.65 -10.21
N ALA A 81 -2.45 -15.45 -9.61
CA ALA A 81 -3.89 -15.24 -9.61
C ALA A 81 -4.34 -14.51 -8.35
N VAL A 82 -5.29 -13.59 -8.48
CA VAL A 82 -5.98 -13.01 -7.31
C VAL A 82 -6.82 -14.08 -6.65
N MET A 83 -6.59 -14.34 -5.36
CA MET A 83 -7.29 -15.35 -4.58
C MET A 83 -8.50 -14.78 -3.85
N ALA A 84 -8.34 -13.57 -3.30
CA ALA A 84 -9.36 -12.93 -2.48
C ALA A 84 -9.16 -11.42 -2.43
N THR A 85 -10.21 -10.73 -2.01
CA THR A 85 -10.18 -9.33 -1.57
C THR A 85 -10.89 -9.24 -0.23
N ALA A 86 -10.25 -8.66 0.78
CA ALA A 86 -10.77 -8.53 2.13
C ALA A 86 -10.90 -7.05 2.52
N ALA A 87 -12.06 -6.66 3.06
CA ALA A 87 -12.23 -5.31 3.59
C ALA A 87 -11.35 -5.10 4.83
N LEU A 88 -10.70 -3.92 4.93
CA LEU A 88 -9.85 -3.57 6.06
C LEU A 88 -10.36 -2.35 6.83
N GLY A 89 -10.67 -1.28 6.13
CA GLY A 89 -10.98 0.02 6.72
C GLY A 89 -10.53 1.17 5.83
N LYS A 90 -10.40 2.36 6.40
CA LYS A 90 -10.00 3.55 5.64
C LYS A 90 -8.50 3.55 5.38
N ARG A 91 -8.13 3.93 4.16
CA ARG A 91 -6.77 4.20 3.71
C ARG A 91 -5.71 3.19 4.24
N PRO A 92 -5.83 1.88 3.94
CA PRO A 92 -4.78 0.94 4.29
C PRO A 92 -3.52 1.25 3.50
N ARG A 93 -2.39 1.47 4.21
CA ARG A 93 -1.10 1.88 3.64
C ARG A 93 0.01 0.89 3.96
N GLY A 94 0.88 1.21 4.92
CA GLY A 94 1.97 0.33 5.33
C GLY A 94 1.48 -1.06 5.74
N ILE A 95 2.20 -2.10 5.31
CA ILE A 95 1.87 -3.48 5.63
C ILE A 95 3.13 -4.27 5.95
N GLN A 96 3.11 -5.03 7.06
CA GLN A 96 4.19 -5.93 7.46
C GLN A 96 3.62 -7.26 7.97
N PRO A 97 4.20 -8.40 7.58
CA PRO A 97 3.86 -9.68 8.17
C PRO A 97 4.48 -9.84 9.55
N SER A 98 3.85 -10.64 10.42
CA SER A 98 4.51 -11.18 11.60
C SER A 98 5.65 -12.12 11.18
N PRO A 99 6.71 -12.29 12.01
CA PRO A 99 7.82 -13.18 11.66
C PRO A 99 7.42 -14.64 11.44
N ASP A 100 6.34 -15.09 12.08
CA ASP A 100 5.78 -16.45 11.90
C ASP A 100 4.83 -16.56 10.69
N GLY A 101 4.56 -15.45 9.99
CA GLY A 101 3.69 -15.36 8.84
C GLY A 101 2.20 -15.59 9.11
N LYS A 102 1.75 -15.60 10.39
CA LYS A 102 0.34 -15.84 10.74
C LYS A 102 -0.53 -14.60 10.79
N SER A 103 0.08 -13.45 10.98
CA SER A 103 -0.60 -12.16 11.02
C SER A 103 0.04 -11.17 10.05
N LEU A 104 -0.77 -10.23 9.60
CA LEU A 104 -0.32 -9.03 8.89
C LEU A 104 -0.74 -7.83 9.73
N TYR A 105 0.14 -6.84 9.82
CA TYR A 105 -0.14 -5.56 10.45
C TYR A 105 -0.24 -4.50 9.38
N VAL A 106 -1.34 -3.75 9.37
CA VAL A 106 -1.67 -2.77 8.32
C VAL A 106 -1.97 -1.42 8.95
N ALA A 107 -1.28 -0.37 8.52
CA ALA A 107 -1.62 0.99 8.91
C ALA A 107 -2.93 1.42 8.25
N LEU A 108 -3.90 1.83 9.06
CA LEU A 108 -5.21 2.35 8.66
C LEU A 108 -5.33 3.80 9.08
N SER A 109 -5.71 4.69 8.17
CA SER A 109 -5.80 6.11 8.44
C SER A 109 -7.17 6.68 8.12
N GLY A 110 -7.70 7.46 9.04
CA GLY A 110 -8.92 8.24 8.85
C GLY A 110 -8.69 9.64 8.29
N SER A 111 -7.43 10.04 8.06
CA SER A 111 -7.09 11.32 7.45
C SER A 111 -7.50 11.33 5.98
N PRO A 112 -8.09 12.42 5.46
CA PRO A 112 -8.46 12.52 4.06
C PRO A 112 -7.22 12.57 3.17
N PRO A 113 -7.22 11.90 1.98
CA PRO A 113 -6.07 11.93 1.10
C PRO A 113 -5.85 13.33 0.53
N ALA A 114 -4.68 13.92 0.80
CA ALA A 114 -4.23 15.14 0.13
C ALA A 114 -3.59 14.79 -1.21
N GLY A 115 -4.16 15.30 -2.31
CA GLY A 115 -3.49 15.24 -3.62
C GLY A 115 -2.37 16.29 -3.72
N PRO A 116 -1.46 16.17 -4.70
CA PRO A 116 -0.47 17.22 -4.94
C PRO A 116 -1.12 18.59 -5.15
N GLY A 117 -0.72 19.60 -4.36
CA GLY A 117 -1.22 20.96 -4.47
C GLY A 117 -2.58 21.23 -3.79
N VAL A 118 -3.14 20.25 -3.09
CA VAL A 118 -4.34 20.47 -2.26
C VAL A 118 -3.90 21.07 -0.92
N ASP A 119 -4.48 22.19 -0.54
CA ASP A 119 -4.28 22.77 0.79
C ASP A 119 -4.94 21.85 1.84
N PRO A 120 -4.20 21.26 2.79
CA PRO A 120 -4.76 20.39 3.82
C PRO A 120 -5.90 21.03 4.61
N LYS A 121 -5.93 22.36 4.76
CA LYS A 121 -6.97 23.10 5.47
C LYS A 121 -8.33 23.08 4.76
N THR A 122 -8.36 22.74 3.47
CA THR A 122 -9.60 22.62 2.69
C THR A 122 -10.21 21.23 2.74
N LEU A 123 -9.48 20.26 3.32
CA LEU A 123 -9.95 18.89 3.45
C LEU A 123 -10.95 18.73 4.61
N PRO A 124 -11.83 17.74 4.55
CA PRO A 124 -12.72 17.44 5.69
C PRO A 124 -11.86 17.02 6.90
N PRO A 125 -12.38 17.19 8.14
CA PRO A 125 -11.67 16.76 9.33
C PRO A 125 -11.39 15.26 9.30
N PRO A 126 -10.26 14.81 9.85
CA PRO A 126 -9.91 13.40 9.90
C PRO A 126 -10.83 12.60 10.82
N ASP A 127 -11.15 11.38 10.44
CA ASP A 127 -11.88 10.43 11.27
C ASP A 127 -10.90 9.63 12.14
N ARG A 128 -10.62 10.16 13.32
CA ARG A 128 -9.66 9.53 14.25
C ARG A 128 -10.07 8.16 14.78
N ASN A 129 -11.35 7.80 14.70
CA ASN A 129 -11.80 6.46 15.07
C ASN A 129 -11.38 5.40 14.03
N ALA A 130 -11.03 5.82 12.83
CA ALA A 130 -10.52 4.94 11.79
C ALA A 130 -8.99 4.76 11.82
N ASP A 131 -8.27 5.57 12.64
CA ASP A 131 -6.83 5.46 12.79
C ASP A 131 -6.46 4.24 13.64
N GLY A 132 -5.45 3.49 13.19
CA GLY A 132 -4.90 2.39 13.95
C GLY A 132 -4.16 1.37 13.08
N ILE A 133 -3.70 0.31 13.73
CA ILE A 133 -3.05 -0.81 13.04
C ILE A 133 -4.00 -2.00 13.04
N GLY A 134 -4.48 -2.36 11.86
CA GLY A 134 -5.27 -3.57 11.65
C GLY A 134 -4.38 -4.82 11.76
N GLU A 135 -4.68 -5.73 12.70
CA GLU A 135 -4.12 -7.08 12.70
C GLU A 135 -5.03 -8.00 11.90
N VAL A 136 -4.51 -8.52 10.80
CA VAL A 136 -5.23 -9.40 9.87
C VAL A 136 -4.68 -10.81 9.97
N ASP A 137 -5.55 -11.79 10.03
CA ASP A 137 -5.17 -13.20 9.94
C ASP A 137 -4.72 -13.53 8.51
N ALA A 138 -3.49 -14.00 8.37
CA ALA A 138 -2.88 -14.24 7.06
C ALA A 138 -3.46 -15.46 6.32
N ASP A 139 -4.25 -16.31 6.97
CA ASP A 139 -4.88 -17.48 6.36
C ASP A 139 -6.33 -17.23 5.96
N THR A 140 -7.08 -16.63 6.88
CA THR A 140 -8.50 -16.38 6.69
C THR A 140 -8.78 -14.99 6.13
N TYR A 141 -7.77 -14.12 6.10
CA TYR A 141 -7.82 -12.72 5.63
C TYR A 141 -8.76 -11.82 6.45
N LYS A 142 -9.18 -12.30 7.62
CA LYS A 142 -10.08 -11.57 8.51
C LYS A 142 -9.33 -10.59 9.40
N LEU A 143 -9.86 -9.39 9.54
CA LEU A 143 -9.41 -8.43 10.53
C LEU A 143 -9.72 -8.99 11.94
N LYS A 144 -8.68 -9.21 12.75
CA LYS A 144 -8.80 -9.72 14.12
C LYS A 144 -9.11 -8.61 15.12
N ARG A 145 -8.36 -7.50 15.02
CA ARG A 145 -8.50 -6.31 15.88
C ARG A 145 -7.87 -5.10 15.23
N VAL A 146 -8.16 -3.93 15.76
CA VAL A 146 -7.45 -2.69 15.45
C VAL A 146 -6.74 -2.21 16.71
N ILE A 147 -5.45 -1.93 16.60
CA ILE A 147 -4.59 -1.42 17.66
C ILE A 147 -4.48 0.09 17.47
N HIS A 148 -5.01 0.89 18.39
CA HIS A 148 -4.91 2.35 18.32
C HIS A 148 -3.54 2.79 18.81
N ALA A 149 -2.63 3.09 17.88
CA ALA A 149 -1.23 3.40 18.16
C ALA A 149 -0.86 4.87 17.97
N GLY A 150 -1.77 5.71 17.56
CA GLY A 150 -1.57 7.12 17.29
C GLY A 150 -2.50 7.63 16.20
N ALA A 151 -2.24 8.83 15.66
CA ALA A 151 -3.07 9.45 14.64
C ALA A 151 -2.33 9.52 13.29
N ASP A 152 -3.06 9.19 12.23
CA ASP A 152 -2.57 9.06 10.85
C ASP A 152 -1.35 8.14 10.72
N PRO A 153 -1.46 6.84 11.05
CA PRO A 153 -0.35 5.91 10.92
C PRO A 153 -0.01 5.69 9.45
N GLU A 154 1.30 5.81 9.13
CA GLU A 154 1.83 5.67 7.77
C GLU A 154 2.47 4.30 7.54
N GLN A 155 3.65 4.11 8.09
CA GLN A 155 4.45 2.90 8.01
C GLN A 155 4.68 2.28 9.37
N LEU A 156 5.04 1.03 9.36
CA LEU A 156 5.27 0.25 10.57
C LEU A 156 6.37 -0.79 10.36
N ALA A 157 6.98 -1.22 11.46
CA ALA A 157 7.96 -2.30 11.47
C ALA A 157 7.73 -3.23 12.63
N VAL A 158 7.79 -4.55 12.39
CA VAL A 158 7.68 -5.59 13.41
C VAL A 158 9.07 -6.03 13.84
N SER A 159 9.31 -6.16 15.14
CA SER A 159 10.57 -6.72 15.65
C SER A 159 10.76 -8.18 15.22
N ALA A 160 12.02 -8.61 15.06
CA ALA A 160 12.33 -9.96 14.56
C ALA A 160 11.82 -11.09 15.48
N ASP A 161 11.66 -10.81 16.76
CA ASP A 161 11.08 -11.72 17.75
C ASP A 161 9.53 -11.70 17.78
N GLY A 162 8.91 -10.81 16.99
CA GLY A 162 7.46 -10.68 16.91
C GLY A 162 6.79 -10.07 18.16
N THR A 163 7.57 -9.48 19.08
CA THR A 163 7.02 -8.96 20.34
C THR A 163 6.61 -7.50 20.26
N ARG A 164 7.22 -6.71 19.38
CA ARG A 164 7.01 -5.27 19.28
C ARG A 164 6.64 -4.82 17.88
N LEU A 165 5.81 -3.78 17.83
CA LEU A 165 5.48 -3.04 16.62
C LEU A 165 5.88 -1.59 16.82
N TYR A 166 6.55 -1.02 15.83
CA TYR A 166 6.94 0.38 15.74
C TYR A 166 6.10 1.06 14.68
N VAL A 167 5.42 2.16 15.01
CA VAL A 167 4.45 2.84 14.14
C VAL A 167 4.80 4.32 14.01
N ALA A 168 5.00 4.81 12.79
CA ALA A 168 5.08 6.24 12.49
C ALA A 168 3.67 6.83 12.45
N ASN A 169 3.43 7.86 13.25
CA ASN A 169 2.16 8.58 13.31
C ASN A 169 2.37 10.02 12.85
N GLU A 170 1.90 10.32 11.64
CA GLU A 170 2.17 11.57 10.94
C GLU A 170 1.69 12.78 11.75
N ASP A 171 0.42 12.77 12.13
CA ASP A 171 -0.23 13.94 12.78
C ASP A 171 0.19 14.19 14.24
N THR A 172 0.78 13.20 14.91
CA THR A 172 1.27 13.36 16.29
C THR A 172 2.77 13.50 16.39
N GLU A 173 3.50 13.38 15.25
CA GLU A 173 4.96 13.49 15.18
C GLU A 173 5.66 12.50 16.15
N THR A 174 5.13 11.27 16.22
CA THR A 174 5.62 10.24 17.14
C THR A 174 5.92 8.93 16.45
N LEU A 175 6.88 8.21 17.03
CA LEU A 175 7.02 6.76 16.86
C LEU A 175 6.38 6.07 18.06
N SER A 176 5.29 5.36 17.85
CA SER A 176 4.71 4.52 18.90
C SER A 176 5.36 3.15 18.93
N VAL A 177 5.65 2.67 20.14
CA VAL A 177 6.14 1.31 20.42
C VAL A 177 5.00 0.53 21.06
N VAL A 178 4.54 -0.52 20.39
CA VAL A 178 3.39 -1.32 20.81
C VAL A 178 3.87 -2.70 21.25
N ASP A 179 3.36 -3.20 22.37
CA ASP A 179 3.45 -4.61 22.75
C ASP A 179 2.42 -5.40 21.94
N LEU A 180 2.86 -6.32 21.10
CA LEU A 180 1.99 -7.06 20.18
C LEU A 180 1.10 -8.07 20.87
N ALA A 181 1.50 -8.61 22.01
CA ALA A 181 0.69 -9.59 22.74
C ALA A 181 -0.56 -8.93 23.33
N SER A 182 -0.38 -7.81 24.01
CA SER A 182 -1.50 -7.06 24.62
C SER A 182 -2.19 -6.11 23.63
N GLY A 183 -1.50 -5.66 22.58
CA GLY A 183 -1.98 -4.60 21.68
C GLY A 183 -1.94 -3.21 22.32
N THR A 184 -1.14 -3.00 23.36
CA THR A 184 -1.06 -1.72 24.06
C THR A 184 0.18 -0.92 23.68
N VAL A 185 0.06 0.41 23.62
CA VAL A 185 1.20 1.31 23.42
C VAL A 185 2.05 1.34 24.70
N MET A 186 3.28 0.86 24.60
CA MET A 186 4.25 0.89 25.71
C MET A 186 4.80 2.29 25.94
N THR A 187 5.07 2.99 24.85
CA THR A 187 5.60 4.37 24.86
C THR A 187 5.42 5.00 23.48
N SER A 188 5.38 6.34 23.45
CA SER A 188 5.45 7.13 22.22
C SER A 188 6.66 8.03 22.30
N VAL A 189 7.55 7.91 21.32
CA VAL A 189 8.79 8.68 21.23
C VAL A 189 8.53 9.86 20.29
N LYS A 190 8.73 11.08 20.76
CA LYS A 190 8.68 12.26 19.90
C LYS A 190 9.83 12.17 18.88
N VAL A 191 9.50 12.30 17.62
CA VAL A 191 10.43 12.34 16.49
C VAL A 191 10.32 13.69 15.78
N GLY A 192 10.56 13.78 14.48
CA GLY A 192 10.39 15.01 13.72
C GLY A 192 9.00 15.16 13.12
N GLU A 193 8.81 16.20 12.31
CA GLU A 193 7.58 16.53 11.60
C GLU A 193 7.31 15.54 10.48
N GLU A 194 6.03 15.13 10.33
CA GLU A 194 5.55 14.22 9.30
C GLU A 194 6.36 12.89 9.22
N PRO A 195 6.37 12.07 10.31
CA PRO A 195 7.03 10.76 10.28
C PRO A 195 6.32 9.82 9.32
N GLU A 196 7.09 9.21 8.40
CA GLU A 196 6.59 8.38 7.30
C GLU A 196 7.14 6.95 7.39
N GLY A 197 8.37 6.74 6.95
CA GLY A 197 8.98 5.41 6.85
C GLY A 197 9.55 4.92 8.17
N VAL A 198 9.32 3.63 8.49
CA VAL A 198 9.88 2.97 9.68
C VAL A 198 10.61 1.70 9.26
N THR A 199 11.85 1.54 9.70
CA THR A 199 12.62 0.32 9.42
C THR A 199 13.56 0.00 10.58
N ILE A 200 13.62 -1.25 10.97
CA ILE A 200 14.55 -1.75 12.00
C ILE A 200 15.86 -2.15 11.31
N ARG A 201 16.99 -1.71 11.86
CA ARG A 201 18.30 -2.18 11.39
C ARG A 201 18.40 -3.70 11.56
N PRO A 202 19.07 -4.45 10.64
CA PRO A 202 19.08 -5.91 10.65
C PRO A 202 19.52 -6.57 11.97
N ASP A 203 20.31 -5.88 12.80
CA ASP A 203 20.71 -6.38 14.12
C ASP A 203 19.64 -6.18 15.22
N GLY A 204 18.50 -5.59 14.89
CA GLY A 204 17.38 -5.38 15.81
C GLY A 204 17.58 -4.27 16.85
N LYS A 205 18.74 -3.59 16.88
CA LYS A 205 19.10 -2.68 17.98
C LYS A 205 18.62 -1.25 17.81
N VAL A 206 18.34 -0.82 16.59
CA VAL A 206 17.93 0.55 16.29
C VAL A 206 16.78 0.52 15.28
N VAL A 207 15.71 1.25 15.58
CA VAL A 207 14.68 1.58 14.62
C VAL A 207 14.95 2.97 14.07
N TYR A 208 14.74 3.12 12.76
CA TYR A 208 14.93 4.37 12.05
C TYR A 208 13.60 4.84 11.48
N VAL A 209 13.34 6.15 11.63
CA VAL A 209 12.12 6.81 11.16
C VAL A 209 12.50 7.96 10.25
N THR A 210 11.93 8.03 9.05
CA THR A 210 12.03 9.22 8.19
C THR A 210 10.99 10.24 8.62
N CYS A 211 11.37 11.52 8.66
CA CYS A 211 10.46 12.63 8.93
C CYS A 211 10.55 13.62 7.76
N GLU A 212 9.43 13.73 7.02
CA GLU A 212 9.37 14.48 5.77
C GLU A 212 9.60 15.97 5.95
N GLY A 213 8.92 16.57 6.93
CA GLY A 213 9.03 17.98 7.26
C GLY A 213 10.43 18.39 7.71
N ASP A 214 11.09 17.53 8.48
CA ASP A 214 12.47 17.78 8.95
C ASP A 214 13.56 17.49 7.91
N GLY A 215 13.26 16.77 6.84
CA GLY A 215 14.28 16.30 5.91
C GLY A 215 15.34 15.43 6.58
N ALA A 216 14.95 14.62 7.54
CA ALA A 216 15.87 13.89 8.41
C ALA A 216 15.40 12.46 8.69
N VAL A 217 16.34 11.64 9.14
CA VAL A 217 16.10 10.31 9.72
C VAL A 217 16.39 10.37 11.20
N PHE A 218 15.51 9.81 12.01
CA PHE A 218 15.66 9.70 13.46
C PHE A 218 15.99 8.26 13.83
N ALA A 219 17.03 8.08 14.63
CA ALA A 219 17.47 6.78 15.14
C ALA A 219 17.04 6.63 16.59
N ILE A 220 16.35 5.54 16.90
CA ILE A 220 15.80 5.23 18.22
C ILE A 220 16.34 3.88 18.68
N ASP A 221 16.89 3.80 19.88
CA ASP A 221 17.34 2.56 20.51
C ASP A 221 16.15 1.67 20.88
N THR A 222 16.15 0.42 20.41
CA THR A 222 15.01 -0.51 20.62
C THR A 222 14.92 -1.05 22.03
N GLN A 223 15.99 -1.03 22.80
CA GLN A 223 16.01 -1.52 24.17
C GLN A 223 15.48 -0.45 25.15
N THR A 224 15.92 0.80 24.96
CA THR A 224 15.59 1.90 25.88
C THR A 224 14.45 2.78 25.38
N ASN A 225 14.06 2.65 24.11
CA ASN A 225 13.11 3.51 23.40
C ASN A 225 13.49 5.01 23.45
N LYS A 226 14.79 5.30 23.49
CA LYS A 226 15.30 6.68 23.51
C LYS A 226 15.84 7.07 22.14
N MET A 227 15.64 8.32 21.77
CA MET A 227 16.27 8.90 20.59
C MET A 227 17.78 8.92 20.77
N LEU A 228 18.50 8.36 19.80
CA LEU A 228 19.96 8.36 19.72
C LEU A 228 20.47 9.53 18.88
N LYS A 229 19.85 9.76 17.73
CA LYS A 229 20.37 10.72 16.75
C LYS A 229 19.30 11.20 15.77
N ARG A 230 19.39 12.47 15.38
CA ARG A 230 18.79 13.03 14.17
C ARG A 230 19.87 13.12 13.08
N ILE A 231 19.59 12.58 11.90
CA ILE A 231 20.51 12.53 10.75
C ILE A 231 19.86 13.32 9.61
N PRO A 232 20.29 14.54 9.31
CA PRO A 232 19.81 15.28 8.16
C PRO A 232 20.20 14.53 6.87
N VAL A 233 19.24 14.29 5.97
CA VAL A 233 19.46 13.52 4.74
C VAL A 233 19.02 14.25 3.48
N GLY A 234 18.08 15.19 3.60
CA GLY A 234 17.52 15.95 2.48
C GLY A 234 15.99 15.96 2.48
N PRO A 235 15.37 16.75 1.58
CA PRO A 235 13.94 17.03 1.62
C PRO A 235 13.09 15.80 1.30
N ARG A 236 12.04 15.65 2.07
CA ARG A 236 10.98 14.66 1.95
C ARG A 236 11.48 13.21 1.87
N PRO A 237 12.16 12.73 2.93
CA PRO A 237 12.60 11.34 3.01
C PRO A 237 11.39 10.42 3.23
N ARG A 238 11.29 9.33 2.42
CA ARG A 238 10.16 8.41 2.44
C ARG A 238 10.53 7.07 3.08
N SER A 239 11.21 6.22 2.38
CA SER A 239 11.50 4.83 2.75
C SER A 239 12.96 4.63 3.09
N ILE A 240 13.25 3.63 3.95
CA ILE A 240 14.61 3.24 4.33
C ILE A 240 14.81 1.77 4.02
N GLY A 241 15.95 1.45 3.37
CA GLY A 241 16.45 0.08 3.22
C GLY A 241 17.86 -0.04 3.76
N PHE A 242 18.19 -1.18 4.38
CA PHE A 242 19.53 -1.46 4.91
C PHE A 242 20.25 -2.53 4.09
N LEU A 243 21.57 -2.42 3.97
CA LEU A 243 22.38 -3.58 3.60
C LEU A 243 22.20 -4.69 4.64
N PRO A 244 22.28 -5.97 4.26
CA PRO A 244 22.05 -7.09 5.16
C PRO A 244 22.97 -7.10 6.41
N ASP A 245 24.18 -6.54 6.30
CA ASP A 245 25.13 -6.40 7.40
C ASP A 245 24.82 -5.20 8.34
N GLY A 246 23.77 -4.42 8.02
CA GLY A 246 23.37 -3.25 8.78
C GLY A 246 24.37 -2.10 8.77
N SER A 247 25.37 -2.10 7.90
CA SER A 247 26.41 -1.07 7.85
C SER A 247 25.93 0.23 7.23
N ARG A 248 25.10 0.17 6.20
CA ARG A 248 24.59 1.32 5.46
C ARG A 248 23.06 1.31 5.36
N GLY A 249 22.47 2.48 5.51
CA GLY A 249 21.08 2.75 5.18
C GLY A 249 20.96 3.63 3.94
N TYR A 250 19.92 3.37 3.16
CA TYR A 250 19.53 4.08 1.94
C TYR A 250 18.16 4.69 2.16
N VAL A 251 18.01 5.98 1.88
CA VAL A 251 16.77 6.75 2.10
C VAL A 251 16.32 7.39 0.80
N SER A 252 15.11 7.11 0.38
CA SER A 252 14.53 7.76 -0.80
C SER A 252 14.14 9.20 -0.47
N LEU A 253 14.58 10.17 -1.30
CA LEU A 253 14.30 11.59 -1.16
C LEU A 253 13.38 12.04 -2.30
N GLU A 254 12.07 12.04 -2.03
CA GLU A 254 11.04 12.23 -3.06
C GLU A 254 11.25 13.54 -3.84
N ASN A 255 11.42 14.66 -3.14
CA ASN A 255 11.52 15.98 -3.78
C ASN A 255 12.91 16.27 -4.37
N GLN A 256 13.93 15.50 -3.99
CA GLN A 256 15.28 15.70 -4.48
C GLN A 256 15.61 14.87 -5.72
N GLY A 257 14.87 13.78 -5.96
CA GLY A 257 15.17 12.83 -7.03
C GLY A 257 16.47 12.08 -6.76
N ALA A 258 16.74 11.76 -5.50
CA ALA A 258 17.99 11.15 -5.05
C ALA A 258 17.72 10.11 -3.97
N VAL A 259 18.75 9.31 -3.69
CA VAL A 259 18.81 8.42 -2.54
C VAL A 259 19.94 8.89 -1.64
N ALA A 260 19.64 9.18 -0.38
CA ALA A 260 20.63 9.47 0.63
C ALA A 260 21.23 8.17 1.17
N VAL A 261 22.54 8.16 1.36
CA VAL A 261 23.27 7.06 1.99
C VAL A 261 23.82 7.51 3.32
N PHE A 262 23.61 6.74 4.36
CA PHE A 262 24.17 7.02 5.68
C PHE A 262 24.84 5.77 6.29
N ASP A 263 25.85 5.99 7.13
CA ASP A 263 26.42 4.95 7.99
C ASP A 263 25.43 4.68 9.12
N ALA A 264 24.87 3.47 9.13
CA ALA A 264 23.84 3.11 10.09
C ALA A 264 24.41 2.71 11.47
N LYS A 265 25.70 2.43 11.58
CA LYS A 265 26.37 2.16 12.86
C LYS A 265 26.84 3.44 13.55
N GLN A 266 27.40 4.38 12.77
CA GLN A 266 27.84 5.69 13.26
C GLN A 266 26.74 6.76 13.24
N GLN A 267 25.60 6.46 12.60
CA GLN A 267 24.47 7.37 12.44
C GLN A 267 24.88 8.69 11.78
N LYS A 268 25.58 8.59 10.66
CA LYS A 268 26.18 9.71 9.96
C LYS A 268 25.84 9.70 8.47
N PHE A 269 25.32 10.83 7.96
CA PHE A 269 25.15 11.02 6.52
C PHE A 269 26.50 10.86 5.79
N LEU A 270 26.46 10.17 4.65
CA LEU A 270 27.63 9.92 3.83
C LEU A 270 27.58 10.68 2.51
N ARG A 271 26.53 10.48 1.72
CA ARG A 271 26.42 11.07 0.36
C ARG A 271 25.00 10.95 -0.19
N LEU A 272 24.79 11.61 -1.34
CA LEU A 272 23.64 11.44 -2.20
C LEU A 272 23.99 10.60 -3.42
N ILE A 273 23.01 9.85 -3.91
CA ILE A 273 23.01 9.17 -5.22
C ILE A 273 21.85 9.79 -6.01
N THR A 274 22.17 10.61 -7.00
CA THR A 274 21.16 11.23 -7.87
C THR A 274 20.61 10.20 -8.83
N LEU A 275 19.27 10.19 -8.97
CA LEU A 275 18.58 9.40 -9.97
C LEU A 275 18.22 10.33 -11.13
N GLU A 276 18.66 9.96 -12.32
CA GLU A 276 18.43 10.77 -13.52
C GLU A 276 17.30 10.14 -14.36
N GLY A 277 16.37 10.97 -14.81
CA GLY A 277 15.41 10.60 -15.85
C GLY A 277 16.08 10.53 -17.22
N GLN A 278 15.41 9.95 -18.20
CA GLN A 278 15.89 9.92 -19.59
C GLN A 278 15.29 11.08 -20.39
N GLY A 279 16.15 11.86 -21.04
CA GLY A 279 15.72 12.98 -21.89
C GLY A 279 14.95 14.06 -21.12
N ASN A 280 13.81 14.53 -21.70
CA ASN A 280 12.94 15.55 -21.12
C ASN A 280 11.88 14.98 -20.14
N THR A 281 12.12 13.82 -19.55
CA THR A 281 11.18 13.20 -18.61
C THR A 281 11.13 13.96 -17.27
N PRO A 282 10.01 13.85 -16.52
CA PRO A 282 9.93 14.42 -15.19
C PRO A 282 11.05 13.87 -14.28
N LYS A 283 11.53 14.70 -13.36
CA LYS A 283 12.51 14.29 -12.36
C LYS A 283 11.98 13.08 -11.58
N PRO A 284 12.78 12.01 -11.43
CA PRO A 284 12.39 10.87 -10.60
C PRO A 284 12.02 11.32 -9.17
N ARG A 285 10.93 10.75 -8.64
CA ARG A 285 10.49 10.97 -7.25
C ARG A 285 10.60 9.64 -6.50
N PRO A 286 11.75 9.36 -5.86
CA PRO A 286 11.98 8.10 -5.17
C PRO A 286 10.98 7.86 -4.04
N MET A 287 10.46 6.63 -3.96
CA MET A 287 9.43 6.22 -3.02
C MET A 287 9.90 5.01 -2.19
N GLY A 288 9.50 3.80 -2.56
CA GLY A 288 9.88 2.58 -1.87
C GLY A 288 11.32 2.14 -2.15
N ILE A 289 11.94 1.52 -1.15
CA ILE A 289 13.28 0.92 -1.25
C ILE A 289 13.23 -0.54 -0.85
N ALA A 290 13.92 -1.39 -1.61
CA ALA A 290 14.26 -2.75 -1.23
C ALA A 290 15.75 -3.00 -1.51
N VAL A 291 16.36 -3.90 -0.73
CA VAL A 291 17.76 -4.27 -0.88
C VAL A 291 17.84 -5.76 -1.19
N ALA A 292 18.64 -6.14 -2.19
CA ALA A 292 18.88 -7.54 -2.50
C ALA A 292 19.36 -8.31 -1.27
N PRO A 293 18.94 -9.58 -1.08
CA PRO A 293 19.32 -10.37 0.09
C PRO A 293 20.84 -10.55 0.26
N ASP A 294 21.58 -10.51 -0.84
CA ASP A 294 23.06 -10.58 -0.87
C ASP A 294 23.73 -9.19 -0.75
N GLY A 295 22.95 -8.12 -0.64
CA GLY A 295 23.45 -6.76 -0.58
C GLY A 295 24.01 -6.20 -1.88
N SER A 296 23.87 -6.90 -3.01
CA SER A 296 24.46 -6.52 -4.29
C SER A 296 23.77 -5.35 -4.99
N THR A 297 22.49 -5.12 -4.70
CA THR A 297 21.68 -4.10 -5.40
C THR A 297 20.68 -3.47 -4.45
N VAL A 298 20.50 -2.14 -4.58
CA VAL A 298 19.41 -1.41 -3.97
C VAL A 298 18.41 -1.04 -5.06
N TYR A 299 17.15 -1.43 -4.85
CA TYR A 299 16.03 -1.17 -5.75
C TYR A 299 15.22 0.01 -5.23
N VAL A 300 14.84 0.93 -6.13
CA VAL A 300 14.12 2.15 -5.77
C VAL A 300 12.98 2.39 -6.74
N THR A 301 11.75 2.42 -6.25
CA THR A 301 10.59 2.82 -7.05
C THR A 301 10.52 4.33 -7.18
N THR A 302 9.98 4.85 -8.29
CA THR A 302 9.92 6.31 -8.51
C THR A 302 8.55 6.77 -8.96
N GLY A 303 7.94 7.66 -8.17
CA GLY A 303 6.56 8.09 -8.33
C GLY A 303 6.23 8.80 -9.64
N SER A 304 6.97 9.83 -10.03
CA SER A 304 6.66 10.61 -11.25
C SER A 304 7.24 10.01 -12.53
N PHE A 305 8.26 9.18 -12.42
CA PHE A 305 8.94 8.57 -13.56
C PHE A 305 8.44 7.15 -13.86
N SER A 306 7.66 6.54 -12.95
CA SER A 306 7.07 5.20 -13.11
C SER A 306 8.09 4.06 -13.30
N HIS A 307 9.32 4.25 -12.83
CA HIS A 307 10.41 3.30 -13.02
C HIS A 307 10.86 2.64 -11.71
N LEU A 308 11.44 1.46 -11.86
CA LEU A 308 12.26 0.80 -10.87
C LEU A 308 13.73 1.01 -11.20
N PHE A 309 14.45 1.71 -10.32
CA PHE A 309 15.89 1.96 -10.43
C PHE A 309 16.68 0.90 -9.70
N PHE A 310 17.89 0.65 -10.23
CA PHE A 310 18.91 -0.25 -9.69
C PHE A 310 20.12 0.57 -9.30
N ILE A 311 20.60 0.42 -8.08
CA ILE A 311 21.79 1.09 -7.57
C ILE A 311 22.81 0.03 -7.14
N ASP A 312 24.04 0.17 -7.61
CA ASP A 312 25.19 -0.57 -7.11
C ASP A 312 25.65 0.07 -5.78
N PRO A 313 25.47 -0.61 -4.62
CA PRO A 313 25.84 -0.04 -3.33
C PRO A 313 27.34 0.10 -3.12
N ALA A 314 28.16 -0.72 -3.77
CA ALA A 314 29.62 -0.64 -3.65
C ALA A 314 30.17 0.60 -4.38
N LYS A 315 29.63 0.89 -5.56
CA LYS A 315 30.03 2.08 -6.35
C LYS A 315 29.21 3.32 -5.98
N SER A 316 28.07 3.14 -5.28
CA SER A 316 27.09 4.22 -4.99
C SER A 316 26.62 4.92 -6.27
N THR A 317 26.29 4.17 -7.31
CA THR A 317 25.86 4.67 -8.61
C THR A 317 24.63 3.93 -9.11
N PRO A 318 23.68 4.59 -9.80
CA PRO A 318 22.63 3.90 -10.54
C PRO A 318 23.23 3.05 -11.66
N THR A 319 22.67 1.86 -11.89
CA THR A 319 23.09 0.94 -12.96
C THR A 319 22.03 0.77 -14.04
N GLY A 320 20.94 1.50 -13.94
CA GLY A 320 19.83 1.54 -14.90
C GLY A 320 18.47 1.53 -14.23
N SER A 321 17.43 1.59 -15.05
CA SER A 321 16.05 1.54 -14.64
C SER A 321 15.16 1.02 -15.76
N PHE A 322 13.93 0.61 -15.44
CA PHE A 322 12.91 0.28 -16.43
C PHE A 322 11.51 0.64 -15.89
N GLU A 323 10.58 0.85 -16.81
CA GLU A 323 9.20 1.19 -16.48
C GLU A 323 8.47 -0.01 -15.87
N VAL A 324 7.68 0.23 -14.79
CA VAL A 324 6.87 -0.79 -14.13
C VAL A 324 5.37 -0.47 -14.21
N GLY A 325 4.89 0.52 -13.52
CA GLY A 325 3.51 1.00 -13.55
C GLY A 325 3.45 2.43 -13.03
N GLN A 326 2.28 3.06 -13.08
CA GLN A 326 2.18 4.47 -12.71
C GLN A 326 2.36 4.66 -11.20
N ARG A 327 3.28 5.53 -10.83
CA ARG A 327 3.60 5.92 -9.45
C ARG A 327 3.73 4.72 -8.51
N PRO A 328 4.70 3.83 -8.73
CA PRO A 328 4.93 2.71 -7.84
C PRO A 328 5.36 3.22 -6.45
N TRP A 329 4.68 2.70 -5.41
CA TRP A 329 4.96 3.00 -4.01
C TRP A 329 5.77 1.87 -3.37
N GLY A 330 5.08 0.81 -2.98
CA GLY A 330 5.68 -0.32 -2.32
C GLY A 330 6.43 -1.24 -3.29
N ILE A 331 7.47 -1.90 -2.76
CA ILE A 331 8.20 -2.97 -3.43
C ILE A 331 8.46 -4.10 -2.46
N ALA A 332 8.25 -5.35 -2.90
CA ALA A 332 8.58 -6.54 -2.13
C ALA A 332 9.32 -7.55 -3.00
N LEU A 333 10.51 -7.97 -2.53
CA LEU A 333 11.33 -8.97 -3.21
C LEU A 333 10.84 -10.38 -2.91
N LEU A 334 10.71 -11.23 -3.92
CA LEU A 334 10.46 -12.64 -3.70
C LEU A 334 11.72 -13.33 -3.13
N PRO A 335 11.55 -14.48 -2.46
CA PRO A 335 12.67 -15.31 -2.03
C PRO A 335 13.66 -15.57 -3.18
N GLY A 336 14.95 -15.46 -2.88
CA GLY A 336 16.01 -15.56 -3.89
C GLY A 336 16.33 -14.27 -4.62
N GLY A 337 15.57 -13.18 -4.41
CA GLY A 337 15.92 -11.82 -4.87
C GLY A 337 15.93 -11.61 -6.39
N LYS A 338 15.40 -12.57 -7.17
CA LYS A 338 15.35 -12.45 -8.65
C LYS A 338 14.07 -11.81 -9.18
N MET A 339 13.03 -11.80 -8.39
CA MET A 339 11.71 -11.27 -8.74
C MET A 339 11.23 -10.32 -7.66
N ALA A 340 10.37 -9.37 -8.03
CA ALA A 340 9.72 -8.46 -7.09
C ALA A 340 8.29 -8.13 -7.54
N TYR A 341 7.48 -7.67 -6.59
CA TYR A 341 6.22 -6.99 -6.86
C TYR A 341 6.35 -5.50 -6.56
N THR A 342 5.78 -4.65 -7.43
CA THR A 342 5.62 -3.21 -7.18
C THR A 342 4.15 -2.84 -7.14
N ALA A 343 3.73 -2.06 -6.15
CA ALA A 343 2.36 -1.54 -6.04
C ALA A 343 2.24 -0.23 -6.79
N ASN A 344 1.44 -0.19 -7.87
CA ASN A 344 1.35 0.93 -8.81
C ASN A 344 0.03 1.70 -8.59
N GLY A 345 0.09 2.80 -7.83
CA GLY A 345 -1.09 3.49 -7.33
C GLY A 345 -2.12 3.87 -8.40
N PRO A 346 -1.85 4.81 -9.31
CA PRO A 346 -2.84 5.25 -10.30
C PRO A 346 -3.26 4.20 -11.34
N SER A 347 -2.39 3.20 -11.64
CA SER A 347 -2.77 2.13 -12.57
C SER A 347 -3.61 1.01 -11.95
N ASN A 348 -3.80 1.03 -10.61
CA ASN A 348 -4.60 0.04 -9.87
C ASN A 348 -4.15 -1.40 -10.11
N ASP A 349 -2.85 -1.60 -10.22
CA ASP A 349 -2.25 -2.90 -10.44
C ASP A 349 -0.98 -3.11 -9.59
N VAL A 350 -0.52 -4.32 -9.54
CA VAL A 350 0.86 -4.64 -9.16
C VAL A 350 1.60 -5.21 -10.36
N SER A 351 2.86 -4.83 -10.52
CA SER A 351 3.73 -5.45 -11.52
C SER A 351 4.58 -6.53 -10.86
N LEU A 352 4.51 -7.76 -11.37
CA LEU A 352 5.52 -8.78 -11.16
C LEU A 352 6.67 -8.48 -12.11
N VAL A 353 7.86 -8.28 -11.57
CA VAL A 353 9.04 -7.90 -12.35
C VAL A 353 10.16 -8.92 -12.20
N ASP A 354 10.85 -9.22 -13.28
CA ASP A 354 12.10 -9.96 -13.30
C ASP A 354 13.26 -8.96 -13.17
N LEU A 355 13.98 -9.03 -12.06
CA LEU A 355 15.06 -8.13 -11.72
C LEU A 355 16.35 -8.46 -12.49
N THR A 356 16.48 -9.69 -13.03
CA THR A 356 17.61 -10.12 -13.82
C THR A 356 17.51 -9.61 -15.24
N THR A 357 16.35 -9.82 -15.88
CA THR A 357 16.08 -9.37 -17.25
C THR A 357 15.62 -7.92 -17.33
N ARG A 358 15.26 -7.32 -16.18
CA ARG A 358 14.73 -5.95 -16.05
C ARG A 358 13.47 -5.74 -16.88
N GLN A 359 12.51 -6.63 -16.69
CA GLN A 359 11.25 -6.60 -17.43
C GLN A 359 10.04 -6.83 -16.52
N VAL A 360 8.93 -6.24 -16.89
CA VAL A 360 7.62 -6.57 -16.30
C VAL A 360 7.15 -7.90 -16.90
N VAL A 361 7.04 -8.90 -16.05
CA VAL A 361 6.55 -10.24 -16.44
C VAL A 361 5.03 -10.24 -16.54
N LYS A 362 4.36 -9.60 -15.58
CA LYS A 362 2.90 -9.58 -15.51
C LYS A 362 2.43 -8.35 -14.74
N LYS A 363 1.31 -7.76 -15.20
CA LYS A 363 0.53 -6.79 -14.43
C LYS A 363 -0.72 -7.49 -13.91
N ILE A 364 -1.00 -7.35 -12.62
CA ILE A 364 -2.11 -7.99 -11.94
C ILE A 364 -3.02 -6.90 -11.39
N PRO A 365 -4.26 -6.77 -11.89
CA PRO A 365 -5.22 -5.81 -11.36
C PRO A 365 -5.52 -6.10 -9.89
N VAL A 366 -5.60 -5.04 -9.07
CA VAL A 366 -5.92 -5.10 -7.64
C VAL A 366 -6.99 -4.05 -7.30
N GLY A 367 -7.12 -3.65 -6.05
CA GLY A 367 -8.02 -2.57 -5.67
C GLY A 367 -7.53 -1.19 -6.12
N THR A 368 -8.26 -0.12 -5.73
CA THR A 368 -7.96 1.25 -6.16
C THR A 368 -6.82 1.85 -5.33
N ARG A 369 -5.82 2.38 -6.01
CA ARG A 369 -4.60 2.98 -5.46
C ARG A 369 -3.84 2.03 -4.53
N PRO A 370 -3.28 0.92 -5.04
CA PRO A 370 -2.42 0.07 -4.25
C PRO A 370 -1.21 0.87 -3.74
N TRP A 371 -0.87 0.62 -2.46
CA TRP A 371 0.16 1.36 -1.75
C TRP A 371 1.27 0.44 -1.23
N GLY A 372 0.95 -0.45 -0.31
CA GLY A 372 1.88 -1.40 0.29
C GLY A 372 1.80 -2.78 -0.36
N VAL A 373 2.91 -3.49 -0.36
CA VAL A 373 2.97 -4.89 -0.78
C VAL A 373 3.84 -5.67 0.18
N ALA A 374 3.34 -6.81 0.64
CA ALA A 374 4.04 -7.71 1.55
C ALA A 374 3.92 -9.17 1.10
N LEU A 375 4.85 -9.99 1.55
CA LEU A 375 4.90 -11.42 1.22
C LEU A 375 4.85 -12.26 2.51
N VAL A 376 4.11 -13.35 2.45
CA VAL A 376 4.24 -14.47 3.41
C VAL A 376 4.68 -15.69 2.65
N VAL A 377 5.81 -16.26 3.07
CA VAL A 377 6.37 -17.49 2.52
C VAL A 377 6.09 -18.62 3.50
N ARG A 378 5.41 -19.66 3.05
CA ARG A 378 5.11 -20.84 3.84
C ARG A 378 6.17 -21.91 3.58
N GLN A 379 6.62 -22.52 4.64
CA GLN A 379 7.53 -23.65 4.59
C GLN A 379 6.78 -24.94 4.25
#